data_c9b3b448d63615c73008a7eddacea5f8
#
_entry.id   c9b3b448d63615c73008a7eddacea5f8
#
_cell.length_a   1.000
_cell.length_b   1.000
_cell.length_c   1.000
_cell.angle_alpha   90.00
_cell.angle_beta   90.00
_cell.angle_gamma   90.00
#
_symmetry.space_group_name_H-M   'P 1'
#
loop_
_entity.id
_entity.type
_entity.pdbx_description
1 polymer ?
#
loop_
_entity_poly.entity_id
_entity_poly.type
_entity_poly.pdbx_seq_one_letter_code
_entity_poly.pdbx_strand_id
1 'polypeptide(L)'
;EGRSDYSWVAKAITLRQRQEVNWSMERMSRFYKLTQAEIQLQIAILGHAEGYLEKLGLQQVYSKVLNKQFAFEQLHKSRKKCLNDEPKKQFFTNLAYVMMDDAESTGGRLYDSIPDALKSLSEINSRLQEEFSDGLPGDRDEVGDGLELLGSDTDSDYEHTASILREPNFGEDVRNIVRDTIQEMQQNERERRDATYCLRELQKASTALLNARNSIDLQINTSGI
;
A
#
# COMPACT_ATOMS: atom_id res chain seq x y z
N GLU A 1 -21.73 -31.86 15.51
CA GLU A 1 -20.41 -32.05 14.89
C GLU A 1 -19.96 -30.71 14.33
N GLY A 2 -19.10 -30.02 15.09
CA GLY A 2 -18.54 -28.72 14.72
C GLY A 2 -17.67 -28.91 13.47
N ARG A 3 -18.04 -28.29 12.36
CA ARG A 3 -17.11 -27.99 11.27
C ARG A 3 -16.01 -27.13 11.87
N SER A 4 -14.84 -27.72 12.10
CA SER A 4 -13.64 -26.92 12.36
C SER A 4 -13.45 -26.05 11.09
N ASP A 5 -13.63 -24.74 11.23
CA ASP A 5 -13.33 -23.82 10.14
C ASP A 5 -11.85 -24.01 9.80
N TYR A 6 -11.62 -24.65 8.65
CA TYR A 6 -10.26 -24.78 8.13
C TYR A 6 -9.66 -23.38 8.03
N SER A 7 -8.45 -23.22 8.58
CA SER A 7 -7.75 -21.94 8.44
C SER A 7 -7.71 -21.53 6.97
N TRP A 8 -7.71 -20.24 6.70
CA TRP A 8 -7.63 -19.72 5.31
C TRP A 8 -6.42 -20.33 4.56
N VAL A 9 -5.31 -20.57 5.28
CA VAL A 9 -4.10 -21.21 4.72
C VAL A 9 -4.38 -22.64 4.26
N ALA A 10 -5.02 -23.47 5.08
CA ALA A 10 -5.36 -24.85 4.73
C ALA A 10 -6.29 -24.89 3.51
N LYS A 11 -7.26 -23.96 3.46
CA LYS A 11 -8.16 -23.79 2.31
C LYS A 11 -7.38 -23.41 1.06
N ALA A 12 -6.47 -22.43 1.15
CA ALA A 12 -5.68 -21.96 0.01
C ALA A 12 -4.72 -23.06 -0.51
N ILE A 13 -4.06 -23.81 0.38
CA ILE A 13 -3.22 -24.97 0.02
C ILE A 13 -4.05 -26.01 -0.73
N THR A 14 -5.24 -26.34 -0.23
CA THR A 14 -6.13 -27.30 -0.90
C THR A 14 -6.53 -26.84 -2.30
N LEU A 15 -6.86 -25.55 -2.46
CA LEU A 15 -7.22 -24.99 -3.77
C LEU A 15 -6.03 -25.06 -4.75
N ARG A 16 -4.82 -24.72 -4.30
CA ARG A 16 -3.61 -24.81 -5.11
C ARG A 16 -3.32 -26.25 -5.54
N GLN A 17 -3.40 -27.22 -4.63
CA GLN A 17 -3.22 -28.63 -4.95
C GLN A 17 -4.23 -29.14 -5.98
N ARG A 18 -5.51 -28.67 -5.92
CA ARG A 18 -6.50 -29.03 -6.94
C ARG A 18 -6.17 -28.42 -8.31
N GLN A 19 -5.63 -27.21 -8.34
CA GLN A 19 -5.15 -26.59 -9.58
C GLN A 19 -3.97 -27.38 -10.18
N GLU A 20 -3.01 -27.81 -9.35
CA GLU A 20 -1.85 -28.61 -9.75
C GLU A 20 -2.25 -29.98 -10.36
N VAL A 21 -3.34 -30.57 -9.89
CA VAL A 21 -3.91 -31.80 -10.50
C VAL A 21 -4.97 -31.51 -11.58
N ASN A 22 -4.84 -30.35 -12.23
CA ASN A 22 -5.61 -29.93 -13.40
C ASN A 22 -7.13 -29.84 -13.21
N TRP A 23 -7.62 -29.51 -12.01
CA TRP A 23 -9.01 -29.14 -11.87
C TRP A 23 -9.27 -27.78 -12.54
N SER A 24 -10.31 -27.71 -13.38
CA SER A 24 -10.71 -26.42 -13.95
C SER A 24 -11.25 -25.48 -12.88
N MET A 25 -11.11 -24.17 -13.10
CA MET A 25 -11.66 -23.14 -12.21
C MET A 25 -13.16 -23.29 -12.01
N GLU A 26 -13.91 -23.69 -13.03
CA GLU A 26 -15.34 -23.95 -12.94
C GLU A 26 -15.66 -25.14 -12.03
N ARG A 27 -14.87 -26.23 -12.14
CA ARG A 27 -15.03 -27.39 -11.27
C ARG A 27 -14.76 -27.03 -9.82
N MET A 28 -13.68 -26.27 -9.55
CA MET A 28 -13.35 -25.81 -8.21
C MET A 28 -14.45 -24.88 -7.67
N SER A 29 -14.93 -23.94 -8.48
CA SER A 29 -15.98 -22.99 -8.12
C SER A 29 -17.26 -23.72 -7.67
N ARG A 30 -17.71 -24.71 -8.44
CA ARG A 30 -18.89 -25.52 -8.08
C ARG A 30 -18.69 -26.36 -6.82
N PHE A 31 -17.51 -26.96 -6.68
CA PHE A 31 -17.23 -27.86 -5.56
C PHE A 31 -17.09 -27.12 -4.23
N TYR A 32 -16.32 -26.01 -4.22
CA TYR A 32 -16.06 -25.22 -3.00
C TYR A 32 -17.10 -24.12 -2.75
N LYS A 33 -18.03 -23.91 -3.67
CA LYS A 33 -19.03 -22.82 -3.63
C LYS A 33 -18.39 -21.45 -3.50
N LEU A 34 -17.29 -21.23 -4.24
CA LEU A 34 -16.54 -19.98 -4.33
C LEU A 34 -16.57 -19.48 -5.77
N THR A 35 -16.51 -18.18 -5.96
CA THR A 35 -16.28 -17.60 -7.28
C THR A 35 -14.86 -17.90 -7.76
N GLN A 36 -14.63 -17.88 -9.06
CA GLN A 36 -13.29 -18.04 -9.62
C GLN A 36 -12.31 -16.97 -9.12
N ALA A 37 -12.81 -15.74 -8.95
CA ALA A 37 -12.01 -14.63 -8.40
C ALA A 37 -11.58 -14.89 -6.96
N GLU A 38 -12.46 -15.44 -6.12
CA GLU A 38 -12.11 -15.82 -4.74
C GLU A 38 -11.08 -16.94 -4.70
N ILE A 39 -11.20 -17.94 -5.57
CA ILE A 39 -10.21 -19.02 -5.68
C ILE A 39 -8.85 -18.47 -6.06
N GLN A 40 -8.78 -17.61 -7.09
CA GLN A 40 -7.54 -16.97 -7.52
C GLN A 40 -6.94 -16.10 -6.42
N LEU A 41 -7.78 -15.35 -5.71
CA LEU A 41 -7.34 -14.53 -4.58
C LEU A 41 -6.72 -15.41 -3.47
N GLN A 42 -7.39 -16.49 -3.07
CA GLN A 42 -6.89 -17.38 -2.02
C GLN A 42 -5.53 -18.00 -2.38
N ILE A 43 -5.35 -18.43 -3.63
CA ILE A 43 -4.07 -18.97 -4.10
C ILE A 43 -2.99 -17.87 -4.13
N ALA A 44 -3.35 -16.67 -4.59
CA ALA A 44 -2.40 -15.56 -4.66
C ALA A 44 -1.93 -15.08 -3.28
N ILE A 45 -2.84 -14.96 -2.30
CA ILE A 45 -2.45 -14.56 -0.94
C ILE A 45 -1.61 -15.62 -0.23
N LEU A 46 -1.80 -16.90 -0.55
CA LEU A 46 -0.92 -17.97 -0.08
C LEU A 46 0.51 -17.76 -0.61
N GLY A 47 0.68 -17.43 -1.89
CA GLY A 47 2.00 -17.12 -2.45
C GLY A 47 2.68 -15.93 -1.75
N HIS A 48 1.92 -14.88 -1.42
CA HIS A 48 2.47 -13.75 -0.63
C HIS A 48 2.84 -14.17 0.80
N ALA A 49 2.04 -15.02 1.43
CA ALA A 49 2.35 -15.54 2.77
C ALA A 49 3.61 -16.42 2.78
N GLU A 50 3.80 -17.24 1.75
CA GLU A 50 5.01 -18.05 1.59
C GLU A 50 6.25 -17.18 1.36
N GLY A 51 6.18 -16.16 0.51
CA GLY A 51 7.27 -15.20 0.34
C GLY A 51 7.60 -14.42 1.61
N TYR A 52 6.59 -14.07 2.42
CA TYR A 52 6.80 -13.46 3.73
C TYR A 52 7.51 -14.42 4.70
N LEU A 53 7.06 -15.67 4.77
CA LEU A 53 7.70 -16.69 5.62
C LEU A 53 9.12 -17.03 5.17
N GLU A 54 9.38 -17.02 3.85
CA GLU A 54 10.72 -17.21 3.29
C GLU A 54 11.65 -16.08 3.72
N LYS A 55 11.20 -14.83 3.65
CA LYS A 55 11.97 -13.66 4.15
C LYS A 55 12.34 -13.80 5.62
N LEU A 56 11.45 -14.37 6.44
CA LEU A 56 11.70 -14.61 7.87
C LEU A 56 12.52 -15.85 8.17
N GLY A 57 12.91 -16.66 7.17
CA GLY A 57 13.54 -17.96 7.36
C GLY A 57 12.63 -19.00 8.01
N LEU A 58 11.32 -18.82 7.92
CA LEU A 58 10.29 -19.63 8.58
C LEU A 58 9.44 -20.41 7.57
N GLN A 59 10.06 -20.98 6.53
CA GLN A 59 9.35 -21.70 5.49
C GLN A 59 8.40 -22.74 6.11
N GLN A 60 7.15 -22.75 5.60
CA GLN A 60 6.08 -23.66 6.02
C GLN A 60 5.57 -23.49 7.47
N VAL A 61 6.04 -22.52 8.25
CA VAL A 61 5.53 -22.24 9.59
C VAL A 61 4.27 -21.36 9.51
N TYR A 62 3.23 -21.90 8.93
CA TYR A 62 2.00 -21.14 8.63
C TYR A 62 1.26 -20.60 9.86
N SER A 63 1.53 -21.13 11.06
CA SER A 63 0.97 -20.57 12.30
C SER A 63 1.26 -19.07 12.50
N LYS A 64 2.37 -18.58 11.95
CA LYS A 64 2.80 -17.17 12.03
C LYS A 64 1.99 -16.21 11.16
N VAL A 65 1.22 -16.73 10.21
CA VAL A 65 0.47 -15.92 9.23
C VAL A 65 -1.04 -16.05 9.34
N LEU A 66 -1.56 -16.90 10.24
CA LEU A 66 -3.00 -17.17 10.34
C LEU A 66 -3.85 -15.92 10.57
N ASN A 67 -3.34 -14.98 11.35
CA ASN A 67 -4.00 -13.71 11.68
C ASN A 67 -3.72 -12.56 10.67
N LYS A 68 -2.92 -12.82 9.63
CA LYS A 68 -2.46 -11.82 8.66
C LYS A 68 -3.17 -11.92 7.29
N GLN A 69 -4.25 -12.69 7.16
CA GLN A 69 -4.97 -12.86 5.89
C GLN A 69 -5.33 -11.52 5.26
N PHE A 70 -5.90 -10.61 6.06
CA PHE A 70 -6.32 -9.28 5.58
C PHE A 70 -5.14 -8.49 4.99
N ALA A 71 -3.97 -8.52 5.66
CA ALA A 71 -2.78 -7.83 5.19
C ALA A 71 -2.33 -8.35 3.81
N PHE A 72 -2.32 -9.68 3.60
CA PHE A 72 -1.99 -10.28 2.31
C PHE A 72 -3.03 -9.97 1.24
N GLU A 73 -4.31 -9.87 1.59
CA GLU A 73 -5.36 -9.42 0.65
C GLU A 73 -5.13 -7.96 0.22
N GLN A 74 -4.79 -7.07 1.15
CA GLN A 74 -4.47 -5.67 0.85
C GLN A 74 -3.22 -5.56 -0.02
N LEU A 75 -2.16 -6.31 0.30
CA LEU A 75 -0.95 -6.39 -0.50
C LEU A 75 -1.28 -6.83 -1.94
N HIS A 76 -2.02 -7.93 -2.11
CA HIS A 76 -2.38 -8.44 -3.44
C HIS A 76 -3.18 -7.40 -4.26
N LYS A 77 -4.19 -6.77 -3.65
CA LYS A 77 -5.02 -5.75 -4.29
C LYS A 77 -4.21 -4.51 -4.69
N SER A 78 -3.31 -4.09 -3.80
CA SER A 78 -2.47 -2.90 -4.01
C SER A 78 -1.38 -3.15 -5.06
N ARG A 79 -0.74 -4.32 -5.02
CA ARG A 79 0.29 -4.72 -6.01
C ARG A 79 -0.24 -4.72 -7.44
N LYS A 80 -1.50 -5.09 -7.65
CA LYS A 80 -2.15 -5.02 -8.98
C LYS A 80 -2.23 -3.59 -9.54
N LYS A 81 -2.19 -2.56 -8.68
CA LYS A 81 -2.21 -1.15 -9.10
C LYS A 81 -0.83 -0.64 -9.50
N CYS A 82 0.25 -1.35 -9.21
CA CYS A 82 1.62 -0.96 -9.60
C CYS A 82 1.91 -1.19 -11.10
N LEU A 83 0.89 -1.37 -11.95
CA LEU A 83 1.01 -1.61 -13.39
C LEU A 83 2.09 -2.67 -13.72
N ASN A 84 2.84 -2.50 -14.83
CA ASN A 84 3.85 -3.47 -15.29
C ASN A 84 5.27 -3.17 -14.80
N ASP A 85 5.43 -2.37 -13.76
CA ASP A 85 6.70 -2.00 -13.16
C ASP A 85 7.10 -3.06 -12.11
N GLU A 86 7.94 -3.99 -12.49
CA GLU A 86 8.32 -5.11 -11.64
C GLU A 86 9.25 -4.71 -10.49
N PRO A 87 10.27 -3.82 -10.66
CA PRO A 87 11.05 -3.29 -9.55
C PRO A 87 10.18 -2.62 -8.48
N LYS A 88 9.25 -1.78 -8.89
CA LYS A 88 8.29 -1.13 -7.99
C LYS A 88 7.38 -2.12 -7.26
N LYS A 89 6.90 -3.16 -7.95
CA LYS A 89 6.11 -4.22 -7.32
C LYS A 89 6.92 -4.99 -6.29
N GLN A 90 8.19 -5.28 -6.59
CA GLN A 90 9.08 -5.98 -5.68
C GLN A 90 9.39 -5.13 -4.45
N PHE A 91 9.73 -3.85 -4.65
CA PHE A 91 9.94 -2.89 -3.56
C PHE A 91 8.70 -2.80 -2.67
N PHE A 92 7.52 -2.57 -3.25
CA PHE A 92 6.26 -2.49 -2.51
C PHE A 92 5.94 -3.78 -1.75
N THR A 93 6.24 -4.95 -2.33
CA THR A 93 6.03 -6.24 -1.66
C THR A 93 6.92 -6.38 -0.43
N ASN A 94 8.21 -6.03 -0.56
CA ASN A 94 9.16 -6.07 0.56
C ASN A 94 8.79 -5.07 1.66
N LEU A 95 8.36 -3.86 1.27
CA LEU A 95 7.85 -2.84 2.19
C LEU A 95 6.64 -3.34 2.99
N ALA A 96 5.66 -3.93 2.31
CA ALA A 96 4.49 -4.50 2.97
C ALA A 96 4.87 -5.61 3.96
N TYR A 97 5.88 -6.42 3.66
CA TYR A 97 6.39 -7.43 4.59
C TYR A 97 6.99 -6.79 5.85
N VAL A 98 7.76 -5.71 5.72
CA VAL A 98 8.28 -4.95 6.88
C VAL A 98 7.13 -4.35 7.70
N MET A 99 6.08 -3.83 7.06
CA MET A 99 4.89 -3.33 7.75
C MET A 99 4.12 -4.42 8.50
N MET A 100 4.19 -5.68 8.04
CA MET A 100 3.56 -6.83 8.71
C MET A 100 4.33 -7.34 9.92
N ASP A 101 5.62 -6.99 10.05
CA ASP A 101 6.48 -7.37 11.17
C ASP A 101 6.28 -6.45 12.38
N ASP A 102 5.46 -5.42 12.27
CA ASP A 102 5.14 -4.55 13.39
C ASP A 102 4.48 -5.37 14.50
N ALA A 103 5.23 -5.58 15.56
CA ALA A 103 4.70 -6.20 16.78
C ALA A 103 3.64 -5.25 17.33
N GLU A 104 2.49 -5.75 17.71
CA GLU A 104 1.25 -5.06 18.14
C GLU A 104 1.40 -3.96 19.22
N SER A 105 2.54 -3.34 19.33
CA SER A 105 3.00 -2.64 20.54
C SER A 105 2.87 -1.14 20.52
N THR A 106 2.15 -0.45 19.73
CA THR A 106 1.86 0.98 20.05
C THR A 106 1.26 1.72 18.83
N GLY A 107 -0.03 1.75 18.75
CA GLY A 107 -0.68 2.78 17.90
C GLY A 107 -1.36 2.29 16.63
N GLY A 108 -1.71 1.03 16.54
CA GLY A 108 -2.44 0.50 15.38
C GLY A 108 -1.58 -0.45 14.53
N ARG A 109 -2.23 -1.29 13.77
CA ARG A 109 -1.58 -2.26 12.90
C ARG A 109 -1.09 -1.56 11.65
N LEU A 110 0.22 -1.34 11.53
CA LEU A 110 0.80 -0.62 10.38
C LEU A 110 0.40 -1.24 9.03
N TYR A 111 0.17 -2.55 8.99
CA TYR A 111 -0.27 -3.23 7.77
C TYR A 111 -1.70 -2.84 7.31
N ASP A 112 -2.52 -2.23 8.15
CA ASP A 112 -3.82 -1.69 7.73
C ASP A 112 -3.63 -0.51 6.76
N SER A 113 -2.47 0.15 6.82
CA SER A 113 -2.08 1.27 5.96
C SER A 113 -1.35 0.87 4.67
N ILE A 114 -1.28 -0.43 4.32
CA ILE A 114 -0.67 -0.90 3.06
C ILE A 114 -1.20 -0.14 1.81
N PRO A 115 -2.52 0.13 1.66
CA PRO A 115 -3.00 0.90 0.53
C PRO A 115 -2.53 2.36 0.52
N ASP A 116 -2.28 2.96 1.69
CA ASP A 116 -1.77 4.33 1.80
C ASP A 116 -0.26 4.39 1.55
N ALA A 117 0.49 3.37 1.99
CA ALA A 117 1.90 3.21 1.62
C ALA A 117 2.11 3.15 0.10
N LEU A 118 1.19 2.53 -0.65
CA LEU A 118 1.25 2.55 -2.11
C LEU A 118 1.09 3.96 -2.71
N LYS A 119 0.22 4.79 -2.12
CA LYS A 119 0.03 6.18 -2.59
C LYS A 119 1.27 7.05 -2.35
N SER A 120 1.98 6.79 -1.25
CA SER A 120 3.19 7.51 -0.84
C SER A 120 4.48 6.79 -1.23
N LEU A 121 4.43 5.83 -2.16
CA LEU A 121 5.53 4.90 -2.41
C LEU A 121 6.81 5.62 -2.87
N SER A 122 6.69 6.63 -3.73
CA SER A 122 7.84 7.44 -4.17
C SER A 122 8.45 8.24 -3.03
N GLU A 123 7.63 8.85 -2.19
CA GLU A 123 8.09 9.61 -1.03
C GLU A 123 8.79 8.71 -0.01
N ILE A 124 8.21 7.53 0.27
CA ILE A 124 8.84 6.53 1.14
C ILE A 124 10.19 6.09 0.56
N ASN A 125 10.26 5.82 -0.75
CA ASN A 125 11.50 5.44 -1.41
C ASN A 125 12.57 6.52 -1.27
N SER A 126 12.24 7.80 -1.53
CA SER A 126 13.18 8.92 -1.40
C SER A 126 13.72 9.06 0.03
N ARG A 127 12.85 8.98 1.03
CA ARG A 127 13.27 9.05 2.44
C ARG A 127 14.15 7.88 2.87
N LEU A 128 13.88 6.69 2.37
CA LEU A 128 14.74 5.53 2.61
C LEU A 128 16.12 5.71 1.95
N GLN A 129 16.16 6.27 0.76
CA GLN A 129 17.44 6.60 0.10
C GLN A 129 18.23 7.65 0.90
N GLU A 130 17.57 8.72 1.35
CA GLU A 130 18.22 9.77 2.16
C GLU A 130 18.77 9.21 3.46
N GLU A 131 17.98 8.42 4.20
CA GLU A 131 18.37 7.91 5.53
C GLU A 131 19.48 6.86 5.44
N PHE A 132 19.49 6.04 4.41
CA PHE A 132 20.41 4.91 4.28
C PHE A 132 21.50 5.12 3.22
N SER A 133 21.63 6.33 2.66
CA SER A 133 22.68 6.68 1.67
C SER A 133 24.10 6.47 2.20
N ASP A 134 24.33 6.70 3.50
CA ASP A 134 25.65 6.61 4.13
C ASP A 134 25.99 5.22 4.73
N GLY A 135 25.07 4.25 4.66
CA GLY A 135 25.09 3.06 5.54
C GLY A 135 25.23 1.69 4.90
N LEU A 136 25.32 1.53 3.60
CA LEU A 136 25.51 0.20 2.99
C LEU A 136 27.02 -0.16 2.96
N PRO A 137 27.46 -1.19 3.73
CA PRO A 137 28.82 -1.69 3.63
C PRO A 137 28.97 -2.52 2.35
N GLY A 138 29.36 -1.90 1.27
CA GLY A 138 29.59 -2.62 0.01
C GLY A 138 30.16 -1.78 -1.14
N ASP A 139 29.89 -0.48 -1.21
CA ASP A 139 30.25 0.33 -2.37
C ASP A 139 31.28 1.44 -2.06
N ARG A 140 32.29 1.16 -1.22
CA ARG A 140 33.38 2.13 -0.97
C ARG A 140 34.57 2.02 -1.90
N ASP A 141 34.59 1.10 -2.84
CA ASP A 141 35.67 0.99 -3.82
C ASP A 141 35.13 1.22 -5.23
N GLU A 142 35.41 2.39 -5.77
CA GLU A 142 35.26 2.91 -7.14
C GLU A 142 34.31 4.11 -7.28
N VAL A 143 34.57 5.18 -6.56
CA VAL A 143 34.07 6.49 -6.99
C VAL A 143 35.06 7.07 -8.00
N GLY A 144 34.83 6.78 -9.26
CA GLY A 144 35.34 7.58 -10.37
C GLY A 144 34.65 8.93 -10.39
N ASP A 145 35.48 9.96 -10.24
CA ASP A 145 35.16 11.38 -10.31
C ASP A 145 34.28 11.74 -11.51
N GLY A 146 33.15 12.40 -11.25
CA GLY A 146 32.45 13.26 -12.21
C GLY A 146 31.56 12.58 -13.23
N LEU A 147 30.26 12.47 -12.93
CA LEU A 147 29.22 12.68 -13.96
C LEU A 147 27.92 13.14 -13.30
N GLU A 148 27.56 14.40 -13.53
CA GLU A 148 26.19 14.89 -13.37
C GLU A 148 25.29 14.03 -14.26
N LEU A 149 24.50 13.13 -13.69
CA LEU A 149 23.46 12.40 -14.39
C LEU A 149 22.12 13.09 -14.23
N LEU A 150 21.91 14.07 -15.10
CA LEU A 150 20.57 14.46 -15.58
C LEU A 150 20.02 13.31 -16.44
N GLY A 151 19.17 12.46 -15.86
CA GLY A 151 18.49 11.44 -16.63
C GLY A 151 17.69 10.53 -15.71
N SER A 152 16.36 10.69 -15.70
CA SER A 152 15.41 9.92 -14.93
C SER A 152 15.39 8.43 -15.31
N ASP A 153 16.17 7.60 -14.64
CA ASP A 153 15.96 6.16 -14.59
C ASP A 153 15.34 5.79 -13.24
N THR A 154 14.03 5.97 -13.15
CA THR A 154 13.23 5.67 -11.95
C THR A 154 13.24 4.19 -11.56
N ASP A 155 13.65 3.29 -12.45
CA ASP A 155 13.67 1.84 -12.18
C ASP A 155 14.85 1.43 -11.30
N SER A 156 16.02 2.07 -11.45
CA SER A 156 17.23 1.83 -10.65
C SER A 156 17.04 2.18 -9.17
N ASP A 157 16.23 3.21 -8.88
CA ASP A 157 16.03 3.74 -7.54
C ASP A 157 15.31 2.75 -6.61
N TYR A 158 14.35 1.97 -7.14
CA TYR A 158 13.62 0.98 -6.36
C TYR A 158 14.41 -0.31 -6.08
N GLU A 159 15.36 -0.68 -6.94
CA GLU A 159 16.20 -1.86 -6.74
C GLU A 159 17.18 -1.66 -5.58
N HIS A 160 17.77 -0.48 -5.48
CA HIS A 160 18.69 -0.14 -4.39
C HIS A 160 17.99 -0.20 -3.03
N THR A 161 16.88 0.50 -2.87
CA THR A 161 16.12 0.49 -1.63
C THR A 161 15.46 -0.85 -1.31
N ALA A 162 15.17 -1.69 -2.32
CA ALA A 162 14.68 -3.04 -2.10
C ALA A 162 15.69 -3.92 -1.36
N SER A 163 16.99 -3.66 -1.46
CA SER A 163 18.04 -4.37 -0.70
C SER A 163 17.97 -3.99 0.79
N ILE A 164 17.78 -2.70 1.12
CA ILE A 164 17.63 -2.21 2.49
C ILE A 164 16.46 -2.90 3.19
N LEU A 165 15.34 -3.08 2.49
CA LEU A 165 14.16 -3.73 3.03
C LEU A 165 14.34 -5.23 3.33
N ARG A 166 15.43 -5.85 2.85
CA ARG A 166 15.75 -7.25 3.14
C ARG A 166 16.58 -7.40 4.41
N GLU A 167 17.27 -6.34 4.83
CA GLU A 167 18.12 -6.37 6.00
C GLU A 167 17.30 -6.30 7.29
N PRO A 168 17.39 -7.28 8.19
CA PRO A 168 16.56 -7.32 9.40
C PRO A 168 16.86 -6.18 10.38
N ASN A 169 18.07 -5.62 10.34
CA ASN A 169 18.53 -4.60 11.27
C ASN A 169 17.84 -3.23 11.07
N PHE A 170 17.34 -2.95 9.87
CA PHE A 170 16.69 -1.67 9.54
C PHE A 170 15.15 -1.71 9.67
N GLY A 171 14.59 -2.84 10.07
CA GLY A 171 13.14 -3.03 10.07
C GLY A 171 12.38 -2.01 10.91
N GLU A 172 12.90 -1.55 12.04
CA GLU A 172 12.24 -0.56 12.90
C GLU A 172 12.32 0.85 12.30
N ASP A 173 13.48 1.25 11.80
CA ASP A 173 13.68 2.56 11.18
C ASP A 173 12.82 2.70 9.93
N VAL A 174 12.78 1.66 9.10
CA VAL A 174 11.88 1.60 7.93
C VAL A 174 10.42 1.76 8.35
N ARG A 175 9.97 1.07 9.40
CA ARG A 175 8.58 1.20 9.89
C ARG A 175 8.27 2.61 10.38
N ASN A 176 9.22 3.27 11.04
CA ASN A 176 9.06 4.65 11.49
C ASN A 176 8.93 5.60 10.30
N ILE A 177 9.84 5.52 9.32
CA ILE A 177 9.77 6.33 8.09
C ILE A 177 8.42 6.13 7.38
N VAL A 178 7.96 4.89 7.23
CA VAL A 178 6.68 4.59 6.61
C VAL A 178 5.51 5.19 7.39
N ARG A 179 5.52 5.07 8.72
CA ARG A 179 4.47 5.61 9.59
C ARG A 179 4.39 7.12 9.48
N ASP A 180 5.53 7.80 9.58
CA ASP A 180 5.61 9.25 9.53
C ASP A 180 5.18 9.78 8.16
N THR A 181 5.64 9.16 7.07
CA THR A 181 5.25 9.54 5.72
C THR A 181 3.74 9.39 5.49
N ILE A 182 3.15 8.29 5.97
CA ILE A 182 1.69 8.06 5.85
C ILE A 182 0.91 9.07 6.70
N GLN A 183 1.38 9.38 7.91
CA GLN A 183 0.72 10.37 8.78
C GLN A 183 0.74 11.77 8.14
N GLU A 184 1.88 12.19 7.62
CA GLU A 184 2.00 13.47 6.91
C GLU A 184 1.10 13.54 5.68
N MET A 185 1.07 12.48 4.87
CA MET A 185 0.16 12.40 3.73
C MET A 185 -1.30 12.55 4.16
N GLN A 186 -1.73 11.82 5.21
CA GLN A 186 -3.10 11.87 5.71
C GLN A 186 -3.45 13.26 6.28
N GLN A 187 -2.50 13.91 6.94
CA GLN A 187 -2.67 15.28 7.44
C GLN A 187 -2.83 16.26 6.27
N ASN A 188 -1.97 16.21 5.27
CA ASN A 188 -2.05 17.04 4.06
C ASN A 188 -3.37 16.83 3.30
N GLU A 189 -3.87 15.59 3.23
CA GLU A 189 -5.18 15.31 2.62
C GLU A 189 -6.35 15.90 3.41
N ARG A 190 -6.27 15.92 4.76
CA ARG A 190 -7.27 16.56 5.62
C ARG A 190 -7.27 18.07 5.39
N GLU A 191 -6.12 18.71 5.44
CA GLU A 191 -5.98 20.15 5.21
C GLU A 191 -6.49 20.58 3.83
N ARG A 192 -6.19 19.80 2.78
CA ARG A 192 -6.73 20.06 1.43
C ARG A 192 -8.25 19.94 1.39
N ARG A 193 -8.84 18.96 2.08
CA ARG A 193 -10.30 18.81 2.16
C ARG A 193 -10.95 19.97 2.88
N ASP A 194 -10.36 20.41 3.99
CA ASP A 194 -10.85 21.54 4.77
C ASP A 194 -10.76 22.85 3.97
N ALA A 195 -9.64 23.10 3.30
CA ALA A 195 -9.49 24.25 2.40
C ALA A 195 -10.51 24.21 1.25
N THR A 196 -10.75 23.06 0.64
CA THR A 196 -11.75 22.90 -0.43
C THR A 196 -13.16 23.13 0.08
N TYR A 197 -13.47 22.68 1.29
CA TYR A 197 -14.75 22.94 1.95
C TYR A 197 -14.95 24.44 2.19
N CYS A 198 -13.97 25.12 2.79
CA CYS A 198 -14.00 26.55 3.03
C CYS A 198 -14.19 27.34 1.73
N LEU A 199 -13.49 26.99 0.65
CA LEU A 199 -13.67 27.65 -0.67
C LEU A 199 -15.09 27.49 -1.21
N ARG A 200 -15.70 26.30 -1.07
CA ARG A 200 -17.09 26.07 -1.49
C ARG A 200 -18.08 26.92 -0.69
N GLU A 201 -17.89 27.03 0.61
CA GLU A 201 -18.77 27.86 1.46
C GLU A 201 -18.62 29.33 1.15
N LEU A 202 -17.40 29.82 0.89
CA LEU A 202 -17.17 31.20 0.42
C LEU A 202 -17.83 31.47 -0.93
N GLN A 203 -17.77 30.54 -1.88
CA GLN A 203 -18.44 30.66 -3.16
C GLN A 203 -19.97 30.73 -3.03
N LYS A 204 -20.55 29.88 -2.15
CA LYS A 204 -22.00 29.94 -1.87
C LYS A 204 -22.41 31.26 -1.24
N ALA A 205 -21.63 31.75 -0.26
CA ALA A 205 -21.90 33.05 0.38
C ALA A 205 -21.79 34.21 -0.63
N SER A 206 -20.77 34.21 -1.49
CA SER A 206 -20.61 35.20 -2.55
C SER A 206 -21.80 35.21 -3.54
N THR A 207 -22.24 34.02 -3.96
CA THR A 207 -23.42 33.90 -4.85
C THR A 207 -24.70 34.40 -4.16
N ALA A 208 -24.89 34.09 -2.89
CA ALA A 208 -26.03 34.56 -2.12
C ALA A 208 -26.05 36.09 -1.99
N LEU A 209 -24.87 36.68 -1.72
CA LEU A 209 -24.74 38.16 -1.68
C LEU A 209 -25.00 38.81 -3.02
N LEU A 210 -24.54 38.26 -4.13
CA LEU A 210 -24.84 38.75 -5.47
C LEU A 210 -26.34 38.70 -5.78
N ASN A 211 -27.01 37.61 -5.43
CA ASN A 211 -28.43 37.44 -5.60
C ASN A 211 -29.23 38.46 -4.76
N ALA A 212 -28.84 38.64 -3.50
CA ALA A 212 -29.45 39.64 -2.61
C ALA A 212 -29.29 41.05 -3.16
N ARG A 213 -28.10 41.42 -3.64
CA ARG A 213 -27.84 42.72 -4.30
C ARG A 213 -28.74 42.91 -5.51
N ASN A 214 -28.80 41.94 -6.42
CA ASN A 214 -29.64 42.01 -7.60
C ASN A 214 -31.13 42.17 -7.25
N SER A 215 -31.57 41.50 -6.16
CA SER A 215 -32.95 41.66 -5.69
C SER A 215 -33.24 43.05 -5.14
N ILE A 216 -32.29 43.67 -4.44
CA ILE A 216 -32.38 45.03 -3.93
C ILE A 216 -32.39 46.04 -5.10
N ASP A 217 -31.49 45.87 -6.07
CA ASP A 217 -31.44 46.75 -7.26
C ASP A 217 -32.74 46.70 -8.08
N LEU A 218 -33.35 45.52 -8.21
CA LEU A 218 -34.67 45.34 -8.82
C LEU A 218 -35.78 46.07 -8.05
N GLN A 219 -35.78 46.00 -6.72
CA GLN A 219 -36.78 46.70 -5.87
C GLN A 219 -36.62 48.20 -5.94
N ILE A 220 -35.40 48.73 -5.97
CA ILE A 220 -35.12 50.17 -6.12
C ILE A 220 -35.64 50.66 -7.45
N ASN A 221 -35.36 49.93 -8.53
CA ASN A 221 -35.75 50.31 -9.89
C ASN A 221 -37.29 50.21 -10.11
N THR A 222 -38.00 49.36 -9.38
CA THR A 222 -39.45 49.24 -9.46
C THR A 222 -40.19 50.22 -8.55
N SER A 223 -39.52 50.73 -7.51
CA SER A 223 -40.12 51.74 -6.57
C SER A 223 -39.90 53.18 -6.98
N GLY A 224 -39.18 53.40 -8.09
CA GLY A 224 -38.84 54.74 -8.61
C GLY A 224 -39.75 55.27 -9.71
N ILE A 225 -41.04 54.82 -9.78
CA ILE A 225 -42.09 55.37 -10.65
C ILE A 225 -43.08 56.13 -9.83
#